data_9ea460d37f44d9cc88d0c00ff76eab32
#
_entry.id   9ea460d37f44d9cc88d0c00ff76eab32
#
_cell.length_a   1.000
_cell.length_b   1.000
_cell.length_c   1.000
_cell.angle_alpha   90.00
_cell.angle_beta   90.00
_cell.angle_gamma   90.00
#
_symmetry.space_group_name_H-M   'P 1'
#
loop_
_entity.id
_entity.type
_entity.pdbx_description
1 polymer ?
#
loop_
_entity_poly.entity_id
_entity_poly.type
_entity_poly.pdbx_seq_one_letter_code
_entity_poly.pdbx_strand_id
1 'polypeptide(L)'
;MKRLAAMSLLVIAACSRSESPAAEVLVSAAASLTDAFEEVEAAFEAANPGVDVLMNFGSSSSLREQILEGAPVDVFASADVSNMDRVVESGDADDAATFARNSLQIAVPEGNPAGIGGLDDFSEPDLLIGLCVAGVPCGDLGRQALENAGVVPALDTEEPDVKALLTKIEVGELDAGITYVTDVLSSEAVDGIEIPGQFNVVADYPIAVLVDAPHPSGAEAFVEFVLSRDGQLILQSYGFESP
;
A
#
# COMPACT_ATOMS: atom_id res chain seq x y z
N MET A 1 15.26 81.10 17.98
CA MET A 1 14.63 79.93 18.62
C MET A 1 14.36 78.89 17.56
N LYS A 2 15.30 77.90 17.41
CA LYS A 2 15.17 76.85 16.43
C LYS A 2 14.76 75.57 17.20
N ARG A 3 13.62 75.02 16.90
CA ARG A 3 13.12 73.75 17.46
C ARG A 3 13.64 72.62 16.57
N LEU A 4 14.49 71.73 17.10
CA LEU A 4 14.85 70.46 16.51
C LEU A 4 13.71 69.48 16.80
N ALA A 5 13.13 68.91 15.74
CA ALA A 5 12.23 67.77 15.84
C ALA A 5 13.10 66.49 15.72
N ALA A 6 13.11 65.68 16.79
CA ALA A 6 13.72 64.36 16.77
C ALA A 6 12.72 63.36 16.16
N MET A 7 13.10 62.76 15.02
CA MET A 7 12.34 61.71 14.35
C MET A 7 12.87 60.36 14.84
N SER A 8 12.11 59.69 15.72
CA SER A 8 12.42 58.32 16.17
C SER A 8 12.12 57.33 15.07
N LEU A 9 13.14 56.68 14.58
CA LEU A 9 13.05 55.58 13.62
C LEU A 9 12.70 54.28 14.39
N LEU A 10 11.47 53.81 14.21
CA LEU A 10 10.99 52.53 14.75
C LEU A 10 11.50 51.40 13.79
N VAL A 11 12.55 50.66 14.17
CA VAL A 11 13.03 49.49 13.46
C VAL A 11 12.12 48.34 13.82
N ILE A 12 11.23 47.95 12.92
CA ILE A 12 10.45 46.71 13.02
C ILE A 12 11.38 45.58 12.55
N ALA A 13 11.92 44.84 13.50
CA ALA A 13 12.61 43.57 13.20
C ALA A 13 11.55 42.55 12.75
N ALA A 14 11.38 42.37 11.46
CA ALA A 14 10.65 41.25 10.89
C ALA A 14 11.49 39.98 11.12
N CYS A 15 11.12 39.18 12.12
CA CYS A 15 11.63 37.82 12.24
C CYS A 15 11.06 37.03 11.05
N SER A 16 11.79 36.97 9.95
CA SER A 16 11.61 35.93 8.93
C SER A 16 11.92 34.62 9.62
N ARG A 17 10.90 33.83 9.95
CA ARG A 17 11.08 32.41 10.19
C ARG A 17 11.60 31.85 8.85
N SER A 18 12.88 31.49 8.83
CA SER A 18 13.42 30.60 7.84
C SER A 18 12.76 29.25 8.12
N GLU A 19 11.71 28.90 7.38
CA GLU A 19 11.25 27.53 7.35
C GLU A 19 12.41 26.71 6.76
N SER A 20 12.98 25.83 7.58
CA SER A 20 13.87 24.80 7.05
C SER A 20 13.07 24.02 6.01
N PRO A 21 13.67 23.60 4.88
CA PRO A 21 12.96 22.70 3.97
C PRO A 21 12.49 21.49 4.77
N ALA A 22 11.25 21.08 4.55
CA ALA A 22 10.71 19.87 5.14
C ALA A 22 11.68 18.71 4.87
N ALA A 23 11.90 17.88 5.86
CA ALA A 23 12.64 16.63 5.64
C ALA A 23 11.71 15.70 4.86
N GLU A 24 12.08 15.33 3.64
CA GLU A 24 11.30 14.39 2.82
C GLU A 24 11.55 12.95 3.29
N VAL A 25 10.53 12.10 3.21
CA VAL A 25 10.64 10.64 3.41
C VAL A 25 9.97 9.94 2.24
N LEU A 26 10.74 9.18 1.47
CA LEU A 26 10.28 8.47 0.27
C LEU A 26 9.85 7.06 0.64
N VAL A 27 8.55 6.79 0.57
CA VAL A 27 7.97 5.49 0.93
C VAL A 27 7.46 4.78 -0.31
N SER A 28 8.04 3.62 -0.62
CA SER A 28 7.53 2.69 -1.64
C SER A 28 6.64 1.65 -0.97
N ALA A 29 5.35 1.67 -1.27
CA ALA A 29 4.34 0.82 -0.62
C ALA A 29 3.51 0.04 -1.64
N ALA A 30 3.15 -1.20 -1.28
CA ALA A 30 2.28 -2.05 -2.10
C ALA A 30 0.95 -1.35 -2.42
N ALA A 31 0.43 -1.53 -3.64
CA ALA A 31 -0.80 -0.89 -4.11
C ALA A 31 -2.02 -1.15 -3.21
N SER A 32 -2.10 -2.32 -2.56
CA SER A 32 -3.14 -2.64 -1.57
C SER A 32 -3.09 -1.78 -0.29
N LEU A 33 -1.99 -1.07 -0.04
CA LEU A 33 -1.81 -0.17 1.10
C LEU A 33 -2.29 1.26 0.82
N THR A 34 -2.62 1.60 -0.42
CA THR A 34 -2.86 2.99 -0.86
C THR A 34 -3.76 3.75 0.11
N ASP A 35 -5.00 3.30 0.31
CA ASP A 35 -5.99 4.05 1.09
C ASP A 35 -5.59 4.19 2.57
N ALA A 36 -5.05 3.10 3.16
CA ALA A 36 -4.61 3.11 4.55
C ALA A 36 -3.34 3.96 4.76
N PHE A 37 -2.39 3.91 3.80
CA PHE A 37 -1.14 4.65 3.93
C PHE A 37 -1.29 6.14 3.63
N GLU A 38 -2.27 6.56 2.84
CA GLU A 38 -2.63 7.97 2.73
C GLU A 38 -3.12 8.55 4.08
N GLU A 39 -3.86 7.78 4.89
CA GLU A 39 -4.24 8.21 6.24
C GLU A 39 -3.05 8.11 7.22
N VAL A 40 -2.20 7.09 7.10
CA VAL A 40 -0.95 6.97 7.89
C VAL A 40 -0.04 8.16 7.62
N GLU A 41 0.17 8.54 6.35
CA GLU A 41 0.93 9.72 5.91
C GLU A 41 0.40 10.98 6.59
N ALA A 42 -0.89 11.28 6.42
CA ALA A 42 -1.51 12.46 7.00
C ALA A 42 -1.39 12.52 8.53
N ALA A 43 -1.56 11.37 9.22
CA ALA A 43 -1.43 11.29 10.67
C ALA A 43 0.02 11.42 11.14
N PHE A 44 0.97 10.83 10.42
CA PHE A 44 2.39 10.94 10.70
C PHE A 44 2.91 12.38 10.54
N GLU A 45 2.56 13.06 9.44
CA GLU A 45 2.93 14.45 9.18
C GLU A 45 2.32 15.41 10.22
N ALA A 46 1.09 15.18 10.63
CA ALA A 46 0.45 15.94 11.70
C ALA A 46 1.19 15.79 13.05
N ALA A 47 1.73 14.60 13.32
CA ALA A 47 2.53 14.33 14.52
C ALA A 47 3.98 14.82 14.43
N ASN A 48 4.51 14.98 13.20
CA ASN A 48 5.89 15.36 12.91
C ASN A 48 5.97 16.62 12.03
N PRO A 49 5.61 17.81 12.53
CA PRO A 49 5.60 19.04 11.75
C PRO A 49 6.97 19.33 11.13
N GLY A 50 7.05 19.43 9.81
CA GLY A 50 8.29 19.68 9.06
C GLY A 50 8.87 18.43 8.40
N VAL A 51 8.17 17.30 8.46
CA VAL A 51 8.40 16.12 7.62
C VAL A 51 7.33 16.10 6.53
N ASP A 52 7.71 15.73 5.32
CA ASP A 52 6.85 15.53 4.14
C ASP A 52 7.07 14.10 3.64
N VAL A 53 6.02 13.31 3.57
CA VAL A 53 6.09 11.93 3.12
C VAL A 53 5.68 11.86 1.66
N LEU A 54 6.51 11.24 0.84
CA LEU A 54 6.25 11.07 -0.58
C LEU A 54 5.97 9.59 -0.86
N MET A 55 4.71 9.28 -1.11
CA MET A 55 4.26 7.92 -1.40
C MET A 55 4.48 7.53 -2.86
N ASN A 56 5.01 6.33 -3.08
CA ASN A 56 5.12 5.67 -4.38
C ASN A 56 4.40 4.31 -4.29
N PHE A 57 3.20 4.22 -4.85
CA PHE A 57 2.41 3.00 -4.82
C PHE A 57 2.57 2.17 -6.10
N GLY A 58 2.63 0.84 -5.94
CA GLY A 58 2.74 -0.10 -7.05
C GLY A 58 2.73 -1.56 -6.59
N SER A 59 2.89 -2.51 -7.52
CA SER A 59 3.09 -3.88 -7.09
C SER A 59 4.40 -4.03 -6.32
N SER A 60 4.43 -4.84 -5.26
CA SER A 60 5.65 -5.05 -4.46
C SER A 60 6.82 -5.51 -5.32
N SER A 61 6.57 -6.31 -6.36
CA SER A 61 7.61 -6.76 -7.29
C SER A 61 8.18 -5.62 -8.14
N SER A 62 7.35 -4.69 -8.61
CA SER A 62 7.82 -3.52 -9.37
C SER A 62 8.62 -2.56 -8.49
N LEU A 63 8.16 -2.33 -7.25
CA LEU A 63 8.85 -1.47 -6.28
C LEU A 63 10.20 -2.08 -5.88
N ARG A 64 10.24 -3.39 -5.62
CA ARG A 64 11.49 -4.13 -5.39
C ARG A 64 12.47 -3.95 -6.56
N GLU A 65 12.03 -4.12 -7.81
CA GLU A 65 12.90 -3.92 -8.98
C GLU A 65 13.50 -2.49 -8.99
N GLN A 66 12.69 -1.47 -8.72
CA GLN A 66 13.16 -0.08 -8.62
C GLN A 66 14.23 0.08 -7.53
N ILE A 67 14.05 -0.54 -6.36
CA ILE A 67 15.02 -0.52 -5.26
C ILE A 67 16.31 -1.19 -5.70
N LEU A 68 16.25 -2.39 -6.27
CA LEU A 68 17.42 -3.13 -6.76
C LEU A 68 18.15 -2.41 -7.91
N GLU A 69 17.47 -1.55 -8.65
CA GLU A 69 18.05 -0.66 -9.66
C GLU A 69 18.62 0.63 -9.05
N GLY A 70 18.54 0.82 -7.74
CA GLY A 70 19.11 1.95 -7.01
C GLY A 70 18.20 3.18 -6.95
N ALA A 71 16.89 3.02 -6.98
CA ALA A 71 15.96 4.11 -6.72
C ALA A 71 16.18 4.68 -5.31
N PRO A 72 16.17 6.01 -5.14
CA PRO A 72 16.36 6.65 -3.83
C PRO A 72 15.08 6.51 -3.00
N VAL A 73 14.93 5.42 -2.28
CA VAL A 73 13.78 5.08 -1.43
C VAL A 73 14.24 5.00 0.02
N ASP A 74 13.45 5.53 0.95
CA ASP A 74 13.72 5.50 2.39
C ASP A 74 13.10 4.27 3.06
N VAL A 75 11.84 3.95 2.70
CA VAL A 75 11.06 2.85 3.30
C VAL A 75 10.43 1.99 2.21
N PHE A 76 10.49 0.68 2.39
CA PHE A 76 9.75 -0.29 1.58
C PHE A 76 8.72 -1.04 2.41
N ALA A 77 7.45 -1.02 1.99
CA ALA A 77 6.35 -1.76 2.57
C ALA A 77 5.75 -2.72 1.53
N SER A 78 5.95 -4.02 1.72
CA SER A 78 5.57 -5.07 0.77
C SER A 78 4.27 -5.76 1.17
N ALA A 79 3.51 -6.27 0.18
CA ALA A 79 2.33 -7.11 0.39
C ALA A 79 2.66 -8.61 0.49
N ASP A 80 3.93 -8.97 0.47
CA ASP A 80 4.41 -10.32 0.72
C ASP A 80 5.83 -10.33 1.28
N VAL A 81 6.18 -11.44 1.90
CA VAL A 81 7.51 -11.67 2.47
C VAL A 81 8.55 -11.92 1.36
N SER A 82 8.16 -12.58 0.27
CA SER A 82 9.08 -12.98 -0.81
C SER A 82 9.75 -11.79 -1.49
N ASN A 83 9.02 -10.68 -1.73
CA ASN A 83 9.60 -9.47 -2.30
C ASN A 83 10.51 -8.74 -1.30
N MET A 84 10.15 -8.71 -0.02
CA MET A 84 11.01 -8.13 1.03
C MET A 84 12.30 -8.95 1.21
N ASP A 85 12.20 -10.28 1.26
CA ASP A 85 13.36 -11.16 1.41
C ASP A 85 14.40 -10.90 0.32
N ARG A 86 13.98 -10.64 -0.91
CA ARG A 86 14.90 -10.33 -2.02
C ARG A 86 15.61 -8.99 -1.83
N VAL A 87 14.96 -8.00 -1.22
CA VAL A 87 15.59 -6.71 -0.88
C VAL A 87 16.60 -6.89 0.27
N VAL A 88 16.28 -7.75 1.24
CA VAL A 88 17.22 -8.11 2.31
C VAL A 88 18.41 -8.94 1.77
N GLU A 89 18.14 -9.92 0.93
CA GLU A 89 19.18 -10.76 0.30
C GLU A 89 20.15 -9.96 -0.58
N SER A 90 19.69 -8.88 -1.22
CA SER A 90 20.56 -7.97 -2.00
C SER A 90 21.42 -7.07 -1.12
N GLY A 91 21.05 -6.90 0.16
CA GLY A 91 21.70 -6.01 1.11
C GLY A 91 21.15 -4.58 1.09
N ASP A 92 20.02 -4.35 0.44
CA ASP A 92 19.35 -3.04 0.40
C ASP A 92 18.47 -2.79 1.65
N ALA A 93 18.17 -3.83 2.43
CA ALA A 93 17.59 -3.73 3.78
C ALA A 93 18.26 -4.73 4.73
N ASP A 94 18.40 -4.38 6.01
CA ASP A 94 18.98 -5.27 7.04
C ASP A 94 17.90 -6.12 7.71
N ASP A 95 16.88 -5.46 8.27
CA ASP A 95 15.80 -6.07 9.04
C ASP A 95 14.43 -5.59 8.52
N ALA A 96 13.46 -6.49 8.47
CA ALA A 96 12.08 -6.19 8.15
C ALA A 96 11.15 -6.65 9.27
N ALA A 97 10.14 -5.84 9.58
CA ALA A 97 9.11 -6.19 10.56
C ALA A 97 7.78 -6.44 9.85
N THR A 98 7.09 -7.54 10.16
CA THR A 98 5.69 -7.70 9.76
C THR A 98 4.85 -6.69 10.52
N PHE A 99 4.12 -5.83 9.80
CA PHE A 99 3.31 -4.77 10.42
C PHE A 99 1.80 -4.98 10.26
N ALA A 100 1.39 -5.83 9.31
CA ALA A 100 0.00 -6.15 9.05
C ALA A 100 -0.16 -7.53 8.42
N ARG A 101 -1.39 -8.04 8.42
CA ARG A 101 -1.84 -9.19 7.64
C ARG A 101 -3.09 -8.86 6.86
N ASN A 102 -3.31 -9.59 5.77
CA ASN A 102 -4.50 -9.47 4.95
C ASN A 102 -4.91 -10.84 4.41
N SER A 103 -6.19 -11.01 4.15
CA SER A 103 -6.73 -12.22 3.56
C SER A 103 -7.26 -11.92 2.17
N LEU A 104 -7.33 -12.93 1.30
CA LEU A 104 -7.91 -12.79 -0.03
C LEU A 104 -9.45 -12.83 0.03
N GLN A 105 -10.07 -12.12 -0.92
CA GLN A 105 -11.50 -12.13 -1.16
C GLN A 105 -11.75 -12.07 -2.66
N ILE A 106 -12.84 -12.68 -3.12
CA ILE A 106 -13.31 -12.49 -4.49
C ILE A 106 -14.06 -11.16 -4.53
N ALA A 107 -13.61 -10.23 -5.37
CA ALA A 107 -14.32 -9.00 -5.68
C ALA A 107 -15.18 -9.20 -6.91
N VAL A 108 -16.43 -8.69 -6.86
CA VAL A 108 -17.40 -8.66 -7.95
C VAL A 108 -18.01 -7.26 -8.04
N PRO A 109 -18.52 -6.81 -9.18
CA PRO A 109 -19.27 -5.55 -9.27
C PRO A 109 -20.44 -5.52 -8.29
N GLU A 110 -20.83 -4.34 -7.80
CA GLU A 110 -21.95 -4.14 -6.87
C GLU A 110 -23.20 -4.90 -7.33
N GLY A 111 -23.81 -5.66 -6.41
CA GLY A 111 -24.97 -6.50 -6.67
C GLY A 111 -24.67 -7.82 -7.35
N ASN A 112 -23.42 -8.15 -7.63
CA ASN A 112 -22.98 -9.43 -8.21
C ASN A 112 -23.82 -9.84 -9.44
N PRO A 113 -23.81 -9.06 -10.53
CA PRO A 113 -24.70 -9.28 -11.67
C PRO A 113 -24.46 -10.62 -12.40
N ALA A 114 -23.24 -11.15 -12.37
CA ALA A 114 -22.88 -12.44 -12.97
C ALA A 114 -23.25 -13.64 -12.09
N GLY A 115 -23.60 -13.41 -10.81
CA GLY A 115 -24.01 -14.47 -9.88
C GLY A 115 -22.86 -15.37 -9.42
N ILE A 116 -21.65 -14.81 -9.30
CA ILE A 116 -20.46 -15.52 -8.81
C ILE A 116 -20.75 -16.06 -7.40
N GLY A 117 -20.51 -17.34 -7.17
CA GLY A 117 -20.72 -18.02 -5.90
C GLY A 117 -19.46 -18.43 -5.17
N GLY A 118 -18.31 -18.46 -5.87
CA GLY A 118 -17.03 -18.88 -5.28
C GLY A 118 -15.93 -19.11 -6.31
N LEU A 119 -14.84 -19.77 -5.85
CA LEU A 119 -13.66 -20.01 -6.69
C LEU A 119 -13.95 -20.94 -7.89
N ASP A 120 -14.93 -21.83 -7.79
CA ASP A 120 -15.26 -22.77 -8.87
C ASP A 120 -15.68 -22.04 -10.14
N ASP A 121 -16.32 -20.88 -10.02
CA ASP A 121 -16.79 -20.06 -11.14
C ASP A 121 -15.63 -19.47 -11.97
N PHE A 122 -14.43 -19.42 -11.41
CA PHE A 122 -13.23 -18.96 -12.13
C PHE A 122 -12.83 -19.88 -13.29
N SER A 123 -13.39 -21.09 -13.36
CA SER A 123 -13.17 -22.02 -14.49
C SER A 123 -14.21 -21.88 -15.61
N GLU A 124 -15.24 -21.07 -15.43
CA GLU A 124 -16.34 -20.91 -16.40
C GLU A 124 -15.92 -19.98 -17.56
N PRO A 125 -15.93 -20.46 -18.81
CA PRO A 125 -15.38 -19.71 -19.95
C PRO A 125 -16.30 -18.55 -20.43
N ASP A 126 -17.51 -18.47 -19.92
CA ASP A 126 -18.48 -17.43 -20.27
C ASP A 126 -18.44 -16.24 -19.30
N LEU A 127 -17.62 -16.32 -18.24
CA LEU A 127 -17.40 -15.27 -17.25
C LEU A 127 -16.11 -14.50 -17.55
N LEU A 128 -16.14 -13.18 -17.36
CA LEU A 128 -14.99 -12.31 -17.54
C LEU A 128 -14.16 -12.28 -16.25
N ILE A 129 -13.11 -13.09 -16.20
CA ILE A 129 -12.29 -13.30 -15.00
C ILE A 129 -10.93 -12.62 -15.13
N GLY A 130 -10.59 -11.81 -14.12
CA GLY A 130 -9.27 -11.18 -13.99
C GLY A 130 -8.49 -11.67 -12.78
N LEU A 131 -7.18 -11.71 -12.92
CA LEU A 131 -6.22 -11.82 -11.81
C LEU A 131 -5.12 -10.79 -11.97
N CYS A 132 -4.29 -10.60 -10.95
CA CYS A 132 -3.00 -9.96 -11.16
C CYS A 132 -2.05 -10.90 -11.93
N VAL A 133 -1.08 -10.33 -12.65
CA VAL A 133 -0.04 -11.13 -13.33
C VAL A 133 0.73 -12.00 -12.33
N ALA A 134 1.26 -13.12 -12.78
CA ALA A 134 2.15 -13.94 -11.97
C ALA A 134 3.43 -13.15 -11.62
N GLY A 135 3.96 -13.36 -10.41
CA GLY A 135 5.15 -12.69 -9.90
C GLY A 135 4.86 -11.38 -9.16
N VAL A 136 3.58 -10.95 -9.07
CA VAL A 136 3.16 -9.92 -8.12
C VAL A 136 2.34 -10.55 -6.99
N PRO A 137 2.32 -9.96 -5.76
CA PRO A 137 1.71 -10.61 -4.59
C PRO A 137 0.27 -11.09 -4.81
N CYS A 138 -0.63 -10.20 -5.27
CA CYS A 138 -2.04 -10.57 -5.53
C CYS A 138 -2.18 -11.69 -6.58
N GLY A 139 -1.28 -11.72 -7.57
CA GLY A 139 -1.27 -12.73 -8.61
C GLY A 139 -0.81 -14.10 -8.12
N ASP A 140 0.24 -14.15 -7.34
CA ASP A 140 0.78 -15.40 -6.81
C ASP A 140 -0.13 -15.99 -5.72
N LEU A 141 -0.60 -15.16 -4.79
CA LEU A 141 -1.53 -15.59 -3.74
C LEU A 141 -2.90 -15.99 -4.29
N GLY A 142 -3.44 -15.26 -5.28
CA GLY A 142 -4.69 -15.60 -5.94
C GLY A 142 -4.61 -16.96 -6.65
N ARG A 143 -3.52 -17.22 -7.37
CA ARG A 143 -3.27 -18.53 -8.00
C ARG A 143 -3.12 -19.64 -6.98
N GLN A 144 -2.46 -19.38 -5.86
CA GLN A 144 -2.35 -20.34 -4.78
C GLN A 144 -3.71 -20.68 -4.17
N ALA A 145 -4.60 -19.71 -3.98
CA ALA A 145 -5.96 -19.96 -3.50
C ALA A 145 -6.77 -20.83 -4.48
N LEU A 146 -6.66 -20.57 -5.78
CA LEU A 146 -7.28 -21.39 -6.84
C LEU A 146 -6.68 -22.81 -6.88
N GLU A 147 -5.37 -22.94 -6.76
CA GLU A 147 -4.70 -24.24 -6.69
C GLU A 147 -5.15 -25.04 -5.45
N ASN A 148 -5.27 -24.39 -4.28
CA ASN A 148 -5.78 -25.01 -3.06
C ASN A 148 -7.22 -25.53 -3.26
N ALA A 149 -8.03 -24.82 -4.04
CA ALA A 149 -9.38 -25.23 -4.38
C ALA A 149 -9.43 -26.27 -5.53
N GLY A 150 -8.31 -26.53 -6.22
CA GLY A 150 -8.26 -27.41 -7.39
C GLY A 150 -8.87 -26.79 -8.65
N VAL A 151 -8.96 -25.47 -8.72
CA VAL A 151 -9.57 -24.72 -9.84
C VAL A 151 -8.47 -24.27 -10.81
N VAL A 152 -8.68 -24.52 -12.10
CA VAL A 152 -7.85 -23.96 -13.18
C VAL A 152 -8.64 -22.81 -13.80
N PRO A 153 -8.21 -21.56 -13.59
CA PRO A 153 -8.99 -20.40 -14.04
C PRO A 153 -8.97 -20.22 -15.56
N ALA A 154 -10.11 -19.79 -16.11
CA ALA A 154 -10.24 -19.29 -17.48
C ALA A 154 -10.08 -17.76 -17.44
N LEU A 155 -8.82 -17.25 -17.52
CA LEU A 155 -8.54 -15.83 -17.38
C LEU A 155 -8.73 -15.06 -18.68
N ASP A 156 -9.42 -13.92 -18.63
CA ASP A 156 -9.55 -12.96 -19.74
C ASP A 156 -8.46 -11.91 -19.70
N THR A 157 -8.02 -11.51 -18.50
CA THR A 157 -6.99 -10.49 -18.33
C THR A 157 -6.13 -10.71 -17.08
N GLU A 158 -4.90 -10.19 -17.15
CA GLU A 158 -3.98 -10.15 -16.03
C GLU A 158 -3.50 -8.72 -15.80
N GLU A 159 -3.63 -8.24 -14.56
CA GLU A 159 -3.37 -6.85 -14.22
C GLU A 159 -2.03 -6.68 -13.47
N PRO A 160 -1.36 -5.54 -13.63
CA PRO A 160 -0.02 -5.32 -13.07
C PRO A 160 -0.02 -5.25 -11.53
N ASP A 161 -1.14 -4.89 -10.91
CA ASP A 161 -1.33 -4.79 -9.46
C ASP A 161 -2.82 -4.91 -9.09
N VAL A 162 -3.10 -4.93 -7.78
CA VAL A 162 -4.46 -5.15 -7.28
C VAL A 162 -5.39 -3.96 -7.50
N LYS A 163 -4.89 -2.73 -7.53
CA LYS A 163 -5.73 -1.54 -7.78
C LYS A 163 -6.17 -1.47 -9.25
N ALA A 164 -5.30 -1.86 -10.18
CA ALA A 164 -5.66 -2.01 -11.58
C ALA A 164 -6.74 -3.10 -11.78
N LEU A 165 -6.62 -4.24 -11.08
CA LEU A 165 -7.62 -5.29 -11.09
C LEU A 165 -8.96 -4.81 -10.50
N LEU A 166 -8.93 -4.19 -9.31
CA LEU A 166 -10.12 -3.66 -8.65
C LEU A 166 -10.85 -2.66 -9.54
N THR A 167 -10.13 -1.72 -10.16
CA THR A 167 -10.71 -0.71 -11.04
C THR A 167 -11.51 -1.34 -12.20
N LYS A 168 -11.03 -2.42 -12.82
CA LYS A 168 -11.77 -3.12 -13.88
C LYS A 168 -13.04 -3.78 -13.39
N ILE A 169 -13.01 -4.29 -12.16
CA ILE A 169 -14.20 -4.87 -11.52
C ILE A 169 -15.22 -3.76 -11.21
N GLU A 170 -14.76 -2.63 -10.62
CA GLU A 170 -15.59 -1.46 -10.29
C GLU A 170 -16.38 -0.91 -11.48
N VAL A 171 -15.73 -0.87 -12.65
CA VAL A 171 -16.39 -0.35 -13.88
C VAL A 171 -17.14 -1.44 -14.66
N GLY A 172 -17.19 -2.67 -14.16
CA GLY A 172 -17.91 -3.79 -14.78
C GLY A 172 -17.25 -4.32 -16.05
N GLU A 173 -15.94 -4.12 -16.24
CA GLU A 173 -15.18 -4.76 -17.32
C GLU A 173 -14.87 -6.22 -17.00
N LEU A 174 -14.94 -6.61 -15.72
CA LEU A 174 -14.77 -7.97 -15.23
C LEU A 174 -15.97 -8.38 -14.37
N ASP A 175 -16.31 -9.65 -14.43
CA ASP A 175 -17.35 -10.26 -13.58
C ASP A 175 -16.80 -10.61 -12.18
N ALA A 176 -15.51 -10.98 -12.09
CA ALA A 176 -14.84 -11.26 -10.84
C ALA A 176 -13.31 -11.17 -10.95
N GLY A 177 -12.68 -10.98 -9.79
CA GLY A 177 -11.25 -11.12 -9.59
C GLY A 177 -10.93 -11.46 -8.14
N ILE A 178 -9.71 -11.96 -7.87
CA ILE A 178 -9.23 -12.18 -6.51
C ILE A 178 -8.41 -10.97 -6.09
N THR A 179 -8.89 -10.27 -5.04
CA THR A 179 -8.27 -9.11 -4.42
C THR A 179 -8.05 -9.38 -2.93
N TYR A 180 -7.71 -8.37 -2.15
CA TYR A 180 -7.68 -8.50 -0.70
C TYR A 180 -9.00 -8.00 -0.07
N VAL A 181 -9.29 -8.44 1.15
CA VAL A 181 -10.44 -7.96 1.94
C VAL A 181 -10.41 -6.42 2.05
N THR A 182 -9.24 -5.83 2.24
CA THR A 182 -9.08 -4.38 2.35
C THR A 182 -9.44 -3.63 1.07
N ASP A 183 -9.16 -4.20 -0.11
CA ASP A 183 -9.53 -3.59 -1.39
C ASP A 183 -11.05 -3.55 -1.57
N VAL A 184 -11.72 -4.64 -1.18
CA VAL A 184 -13.20 -4.70 -1.22
C VAL A 184 -13.80 -3.70 -0.24
N LEU A 185 -13.25 -3.59 0.99
CA LEU A 185 -13.73 -2.66 2.00
C LEU A 185 -13.52 -1.19 1.62
N SER A 186 -12.54 -0.90 0.76
CA SER A 186 -12.23 0.47 0.31
C SER A 186 -13.12 0.97 -0.84
N SER A 187 -13.97 0.13 -1.42
CA SER A 187 -14.80 0.48 -2.58
C SER A 187 -16.29 0.20 -2.34
N GLU A 188 -17.13 1.19 -2.63
CA GLU A 188 -18.60 1.02 -2.63
C GLU A 188 -19.13 0.44 -3.96
N ALA A 189 -18.26 0.28 -4.97
CA ALA A 189 -18.64 -0.21 -6.30
C ALA A 189 -18.45 -1.72 -6.47
N VAL A 190 -17.99 -2.42 -5.44
CA VAL A 190 -17.79 -3.86 -5.46
C VAL A 190 -18.38 -4.54 -4.22
N ASP A 191 -18.79 -5.77 -4.39
CA ASP A 191 -19.15 -6.69 -3.32
C ASP A 191 -18.06 -7.75 -3.16
N GLY A 192 -17.87 -8.23 -1.91
CA GLY A 192 -16.92 -9.27 -1.58
C GLY A 192 -17.57 -10.63 -1.37
N ILE A 193 -17.00 -11.67 -1.97
CA ILE A 193 -17.38 -13.06 -1.71
C ILE A 193 -16.25 -13.74 -0.97
N GLU A 194 -16.56 -14.30 0.19
CA GLU A 194 -15.57 -14.94 1.06
C GLU A 194 -14.95 -16.18 0.40
N ILE A 195 -13.63 -16.28 0.44
CA ILE A 195 -12.91 -17.50 0.09
C ILE A 195 -12.85 -18.38 1.34
N PRO A 196 -13.35 -19.65 1.30
CA PRO A 196 -13.29 -20.53 2.46
C PRO A 196 -11.87 -20.67 3.01
N GLY A 197 -11.69 -20.57 4.33
CA GLY A 197 -10.38 -20.50 4.98
C GLY A 197 -9.42 -21.65 4.63
N GLN A 198 -9.95 -22.81 4.24
CA GLN A 198 -9.14 -23.96 3.78
C GLN A 198 -8.47 -23.73 2.42
N PHE A 199 -8.96 -22.78 1.61
CA PHE A 199 -8.42 -22.42 0.30
C PHE A 199 -7.75 -21.05 0.33
N ASN A 200 -8.15 -20.19 1.28
CA ASN A 200 -7.64 -18.83 1.40
C ASN A 200 -6.16 -18.82 1.79
N VAL A 201 -5.49 -17.73 1.46
CA VAL A 201 -4.08 -17.47 1.80
C VAL A 201 -4.01 -16.16 2.56
N VAL A 202 -3.30 -16.18 3.69
CA VAL A 202 -3.01 -14.96 4.47
C VAL A 202 -1.71 -14.37 3.98
N ALA A 203 -1.73 -13.09 3.64
CA ALA A 203 -0.57 -12.31 3.26
C ALA A 203 0.03 -11.62 4.50
N ASP A 204 1.30 -11.87 4.79
CA ASP A 204 2.07 -11.09 5.77
C ASP A 204 2.70 -9.88 5.05
N TYR A 205 2.53 -8.70 5.63
CA TYR A 205 3.01 -7.42 5.10
C TYR A 205 4.23 -6.95 5.89
N PRO A 206 5.44 -7.12 5.36
CA PRO A 206 6.66 -6.60 5.97
C PRO A 206 6.95 -5.15 5.55
N ILE A 207 7.60 -4.41 6.46
CA ILE A 207 8.12 -3.06 6.25
C ILE A 207 9.58 -2.98 6.69
N ALA A 208 10.40 -2.25 5.96
CA ALA A 208 11.81 -2.03 6.28
C ALA A 208 12.26 -0.61 5.93
N VAL A 209 13.22 -0.08 6.71
CA VAL A 209 14.05 1.06 6.31
C VAL A 209 15.16 0.53 5.40
N LEU A 210 15.44 1.22 4.29
CA LEU A 210 16.49 0.82 3.37
C LEU A 210 17.88 1.28 3.87
N VAL A 211 18.91 0.48 3.57
CA VAL A 211 20.30 0.72 4.03
C VAL A 211 20.83 2.07 3.52
N ASP A 212 20.58 2.38 2.25
CA ASP A 212 20.99 3.61 1.59
C ASP A 212 19.89 4.68 1.60
N ALA A 213 18.98 4.65 2.59
CA ALA A 213 17.90 5.62 2.74
C ALA A 213 18.43 7.05 2.70
N PRO A 214 17.94 7.93 1.81
CA PRO A 214 18.34 9.35 1.78
C PRO A 214 18.07 10.10 3.10
N HIS A 215 17.01 9.70 3.82
CA HIS A 215 16.53 10.36 5.03
C HIS A 215 16.30 9.35 6.18
N PRO A 216 17.35 8.67 6.68
CA PRO A 216 17.23 7.51 7.57
C PRO A 216 16.45 7.80 8.85
N SER A 217 16.66 8.97 9.49
CA SER A 217 15.94 9.31 10.72
C SER A 217 14.44 9.53 10.51
N GLY A 218 14.03 10.06 9.35
CA GLY A 218 12.65 10.21 8.98
C GLY A 218 12.00 8.85 8.66
N ALA A 219 12.75 7.99 7.97
CA ALA A 219 12.36 6.63 7.65
C ALA A 219 12.13 5.78 8.91
N GLU A 220 13.07 5.81 9.87
CA GLU A 220 12.94 5.14 11.17
C GLU A 220 11.69 5.62 11.91
N ALA A 221 11.47 6.93 11.99
CA ALA A 221 10.31 7.50 12.65
C ALA A 221 8.99 7.11 11.96
N PHE A 222 8.96 7.02 10.61
CA PHE A 222 7.79 6.57 9.87
C PHE A 222 7.49 5.09 10.15
N VAL A 223 8.49 4.21 10.09
CA VAL A 223 8.33 2.79 10.42
C VAL A 223 7.87 2.61 11.86
N GLU A 224 8.46 3.33 12.82
CA GLU A 224 8.01 3.31 14.22
C GLU A 224 6.56 3.77 14.36
N PHE A 225 6.12 4.77 13.59
CA PHE A 225 4.73 5.23 13.61
C PHE A 225 3.79 4.15 13.06
N VAL A 226 4.12 3.51 11.93
CA VAL A 226 3.32 2.40 11.35
C VAL A 226 3.16 1.27 12.37
N LEU A 227 4.22 0.92 13.09
CA LEU A 227 4.22 -0.12 14.13
C LEU A 227 3.58 0.32 15.45
N SER A 228 3.39 1.63 15.65
CA SER A 228 2.79 2.17 16.87
C SER A 228 1.30 1.81 16.99
N ARG A 229 0.76 2.05 18.21
CA ARG A 229 -0.69 1.88 18.43
C ARG A 229 -1.54 2.70 17.47
N ASP A 230 -1.15 3.94 17.17
CA ASP A 230 -1.94 4.85 16.36
C ASP A 230 -1.90 4.41 14.89
N GLY A 231 -0.73 4.06 14.35
CA GLY A 231 -0.60 3.46 13.02
C GLY A 231 -1.39 2.15 12.88
N GLN A 232 -1.32 1.29 13.89
CA GLN A 232 -2.07 0.01 13.90
C GLN A 232 -3.59 0.21 13.96
N LEU A 233 -4.08 1.24 14.64
CA LEU A 233 -5.52 1.57 14.65
C LEU A 233 -5.99 2.07 13.27
N ILE A 234 -5.17 2.84 12.57
CA ILE A 234 -5.46 3.25 11.19
C ILE A 234 -5.56 1.99 10.30
N LEU A 235 -4.54 1.14 10.29
CA LEU A 235 -4.53 -0.07 9.48
C LEU A 235 -5.76 -0.97 9.74
N GLN A 236 -6.12 -1.17 11.01
CA GLN A 236 -7.29 -1.93 11.40
C GLN A 236 -8.60 -1.31 10.91
N SER A 237 -8.71 0.03 10.84
CA SER A 237 -9.91 0.71 10.33
C SER A 237 -10.14 0.45 8.82
N TYR A 238 -9.07 0.13 8.09
CA TYR A 238 -9.12 -0.31 6.69
C TYR A 238 -9.23 -1.83 6.51
N GLY A 239 -9.35 -2.59 7.60
CA GLY A 239 -9.56 -4.04 7.56
C GLY A 239 -8.30 -4.88 7.60
N PHE A 240 -7.11 -4.28 7.76
CA PHE A 240 -5.90 -5.06 8.01
C PHE A 240 -5.94 -5.72 9.37
N GLU A 241 -5.41 -6.94 9.45
CA GLU A 241 -5.22 -7.67 10.69
C GLU A 241 -3.86 -7.33 11.31
N SER A 242 -3.77 -7.36 12.63
CA SER A 242 -2.48 -7.23 13.33
C SER A 242 -1.57 -8.41 13.04
N PRO A 243 -0.23 -8.21 13.10
CA PRO A 243 0.76 -9.27 12.91
C PRO A 243 0.61 -10.46 13.84
#